data_ee477afd57648272e12af595f70d50b7
#
_entry.id   ee477afd57648272e12af595f70d50b7
#
_cell.length_a   1.000
_cell.length_b   1.000
_cell.length_c   1.000
_cell.angle_alpha   90.00
_cell.angle_beta   90.00
_cell.angle_gamma   90.00
#
_symmetry.space_group_name_H-M   'P 1'
#
loop_
_entity.id
_entity.type
_entity.pdbx_description
1 polymer ?
#
loop_
_entity_poly.entity_id
_entity_poly.type
_entity_poly.pdbx_seq_one_letter_code
_entity_poly.pdbx_strand_id
1 'polypeptide(L)'
;MSIFNPAPAPWPSRMLSVLRIVTGVLFITFGTMKLFNMPPMPPGQPPIELMSQTGIGGILEVFGGLAFALGLFTRPVAFVLSGMMAVVYFQFHFPQSFWPSVNMGVPAILFCFIYLYFVFSGAGVWSVDAMIARSKADRI
;
A
#
# COMPACT_ATOMS: atom_id res chain seq x y z
N MET A 1 18.00 19.96 -19.00
CA MET A 1 16.79 19.89 -18.20
C MET A 1 17.01 20.72 -16.95
N SER A 2 16.21 21.77 -16.71
CA SER A 2 16.38 22.62 -15.52
C SER A 2 15.88 21.84 -14.29
N ILE A 3 16.64 21.87 -13.19
CA ILE A 3 16.26 21.24 -11.92
C ILE A 3 15.00 21.87 -11.27
N PHE A 4 14.61 23.06 -11.74
CA PHE A 4 13.44 23.79 -11.24
C PHE A 4 12.17 23.57 -12.08
N ASN A 5 12.28 22.93 -13.25
CA ASN A 5 11.12 22.64 -14.07
C ASN A 5 10.51 21.29 -13.67
N PRO A 6 9.16 21.17 -13.63
CA PRO A 6 8.53 19.89 -13.43
C PRO A 6 8.95 18.89 -14.50
N ALA A 7 8.97 17.60 -14.13
CA ALA A 7 9.27 16.55 -15.10
C ALA A 7 8.27 16.62 -16.26
N PRO A 8 8.74 16.49 -17.52
CA PRO A 8 7.85 16.54 -18.69
C PRO A 8 6.85 15.38 -18.65
N ALA A 9 5.61 15.63 -19.07
CA ALA A 9 4.64 14.57 -19.26
C ALA A 9 5.16 13.58 -20.32
N PRO A 10 4.98 12.26 -20.14
CA PRO A 10 4.09 11.56 -19.17
C PRO A 10 4.82 10.99 -17.93
N TRP A 11 6.05 11.42 -17.63
CA TRP A 11 6.88 10.81 -16.59
C TRP A 11 6.28 10.81 -15.19
N PRO A 12 5.63 11.89 -14.69
CA PRO A 12 5.02 11.85 -13.36
C PRO A 12 4.02 10.71 -13.20
N SER A 13 3.16 10.47 -14.19
CA SER A 13 2.16 9.40 -14.15
C SER A 13 2.76 8.00 -14.29
N ARG A 14 3.87 7.85 -15.02
CA ARG A 14 4.63 6.59 -15.11
C ARG A 14 5.29 6.26 -13.78
N MET A 15 5.96 7.25 -13.17
CA MET A 15 6.60 7.07 -11.86
C MET A 15 5.57 6.82 -10.75
N LEU A 16 4.40 7.43 -10.83
CA LEU A 16 3.29 7.12 -9.95
C LEU A 16 2.89 5.64 -10.06
N SER A 17 2.81 5.10 -11.28
CA SER A 17 2.53 3.68 -11.50
C SER A 17 3.62 2.77 -10.91
N VAL A 18 4.89 3.14 -11.06
CA VAL A 18 6.02 2.40 -10.46
C VAL A 18 5.92 2.43 -8.94
N LEU A 19 5.70 3.59 -8.33
CA LEU A 19 5.55 3.73 -6.88
C LEU A 19 4.41 2.84 -6.37
N ARG A 20 3.26 2.84 -7.06
CA ARG A 20 2.12 1.99 -6.71
C ARG A 20 2.48 0.51 -6.75
N ILE A 21 3.09 0.04 -7.83
CA ILE A 21 3.46 -1.38 -8.00
C ILE A 21 4.43 -1.81 -6.91
N VAL A 22 5.50 -1.05 -6.70
CA VAL A 22 6.50 -1.36 -5.66
C VAL A 22 5.87 -1.36 -4.27
N THR A 23 5.08 -0.35 -3.94
CA THR A 23 4.37 -0.26 -2.65
C THR A 23 3.44 -1.46 -2.44
N GLY A 24 2.64 -1.82 -3.45
CA GLY A 24 1.73 -2.97 -3.36
C GLY A 24 2.46 -4.29 -3.20
N VAL A 25 3.55 -4.51 -3.96
CA VAL A 25 4.37 -5.73 -3.84
C VAL A 25 5.00 -5.85 -2.46
N LEU A 26 5.60 -4.77 -1.94
CA LEU A 26 6.17 -4.77 -0.59
C LEU A 26 5.10 -5.03 0.47
N PHE A 27 3.91 -4.49 0.30
CA PHE A 27 2.81 -4.68 1.23
C PHE A 27 2.31 -6.13 1.25
N ILE A 28 2.23 -6.80 0.09
CA ILE A 28 1.91 -8.21 -0.02
C ILE A 28 2.89 -9.06 0.81
N THR A 29 4.19 -8.73 0.86
CA THR A 29 5.17 -9.51 1.62
C THR A 29 4.86 -9.55 3.12
N PHE A 30 4.32 -8.47 3.69
CA PHE A 30 3.87 -8.47 5.09
C PHE A 30 2.66 -9.41 5.29
N GLY A 31 1.72 -9.40 4.36
CA GLY A 31 0.57 -10.29 4.42
C GLY A 31 0.94 -11.76 4.25
N THR A 32 1.79 -12.11 3.28
CA THR A 32 2.24 -13.49 3.07
C THR A 32 3.08 -14.00 4.24
N MET A 33 3.87 -13.13 4.87
CA MET A 33 4.61 -13.46 6.09
C MET A 33 3.63 -13.86 7.23
N LYS A 34 2.54 -13.12 7.39
CA LYS A 34 1.54 -13.38 8.44
C LYS A 34 0.70 -14.64 8.16
N LEU A 35 0.27 -14.83 6.91
CA LEU A 35 -0.66 -15.90 6.55
C LEU A 35 0.02 -17.23 6.24
N PHE A 36 1.20 -17.18 5.64
CA PHE A 36 1.90 -18.36 5.11
C PHE A 36 3.32 -18.54 5.68
N ASN A 37 3.74 -17.66 6.61
CA ASN A 37 5.10 -17.62 7.11
C ASN A 37 6.16 -17.52 5.97
N MET A 38 5.85 -16.76 4.94
CA MET A 38 6.70 -16.55 3.77
C MET A 38 6.82 -15.05 3.43
N PRO A 39 7.98 -14.42 3.64
CA PRO A 39 9.19 -14.94 4.30
C PRO A 39 8.93 -15.32 5.77
N PRO A 40 9.81 -16.14 6.38
CA PRO A 40 9.62 -16.56 7.78
C PRO A 40 9.54 -15.38 8.74
N MET A 41 8.64 -15.46 9.70
CA MET A 41 8.56 -14.50 10.81
C MET A 41 9.81 -14.61 11.70
N PRO A 42 10.18 -13.51 12.41
CA PRO A 42 11.24 -13.56 13.41
C PRO A 42 10.98 -14.67 14.43
N PRO A 43 12.06 -15.35 14.92
CA PRO A 43 11.94 -16.41 15.92
C PRO A 43 11.19 -15.93 17.17
N GLY A 44 10.38 -16.82 17.76
CA GLY A 44 9.64 -16.53 19.00
C GLY A 44 8.28 -15.84 18.82
N GLN A 45 7.87 -15.58 17.61
CA GLN A 45 6.52 -15.10 17.32
C GLN A 45 5.52 -16.26 17.32
N PRO A 46 4.38 -16.15 18.02
CA PRO A 46 3.35 -17.18 17.97
C PRO A 46 2.70 -17.25 16.58
N PRO A 47 2.16 -18.41 16.18
CA PRO A 47 1.36 -18.52 14.97
C PRO A 47 0.21 -17.51 14.98
N ILE A 48 -0.04 -16.88 13.83
CA ILE A 48 -1.11 -15.89 13.70
C ILE A 48 -2.43 -16.62 13.44
N GLU A 49 -3.40 -16.42 14.32
CA GLU A 49 -4.76 -16.90 14.10
C GLU A 49 -5.44 -16.09 12.99
N LEU A 50 -6.04 -16.78 12.02
CA LEU A 50 -6.62 -16.16 10.82
C LEU A 50 -7.74 -15.16 11.14
N MET A 51 -8.55 -15.46 12.18
CA MET A 51 -9.66 -14.60 12.61
C MET A 51 -9.24 -13.54 13.65
N SER A 52 -7.96 -13.47 14.00
CA SER A 52 -7.43 -12.39 14.82
C SER A 52 -7.33 -11.08 14.02
N GLN A 53 -7.22 -9.96 14.72
CA GLN A 53 -6.98 -8.66 14.06
C GLN A 53 -5.73 -8.69 13.15
N THR A 54 -4.67 -9.35 13.58
CA THR A 54 -3.43 -9.52 12.80
C THR A 54 -3.64 -10.41 11.59
N GLY A 55 -4.42 -11.49 11.69
CA GLY A 55 -4.77 -12.36 10.58
C GLY A 55 -5.64 -11.66 9.54
N ILE A 56 -6.68 -10.94 9.96
CA ILE A 56 -7.51 -10.10 9.09
C ILE A 56 -6.65 -9.03 8.42
N GLY A 57 -5.73 -8.41 9.16
CA GLY A 57 -4.74 -7.49 8.62
C GLY A 57 -3.90 -8.13 7.51
N GLY A 58 -3.42 -9.35 7.72
CA GLY A 58 -2.68 -10.13 6.71
C GLY A 58 -3.49 -10.39 5.43
N ILE A 59 -4.78 -10.69 5.57
CA ILE A 59 -5.68 -10.85 4.41
C ILE A 59 -5.80 -9.54 3.63
N LEU A 60 -6.02 -8.43 4.33
CA LEU A 60 -6.08 -7.11 3.69
C LEU A 60 -4.76 -6.71 3.04
N GLU A 61 -3.62 -7.07 3.64
CA GLU A 61 -2.29 -6.83 3.08
C GLU A 61 -2.06 -7.60 1.77
N VAL A 62 -2.49 -8.86 1.68
CA VAL A 62 -2.35 -9.67 0.46
C VAL A 62 -3.31 -9.18 -0.62
N PHE A 63 -4.60 -9.19 -0.35
CA PHE A 63 -5.62 -8.90 -1.37
C PHE A 63 -5.69 -7.41 -1.70
N GLY A 64 -5.62 -6.55 -0.69
CA GLY A 64 -5.56 -5.10 -0.88
C GLY A 64 -4.27 -4.68 -1.56
N GLY A 65 -3.13 -5.24 -1.16
CA GLY A 65 -1.84 -5.02 -1.81
C GLY A 65 -1.83 -5.46 -3.27
N LEU A 66 -2.45 -6.61 -3.59
CA LEU A 66 -2.58 -7.10 -4.97
C LEU A 66 -3.47 -6.17 -5.81
N ALA A 67 -4.66 -5.82 -5.34
CA ALA A 67 -5.54 -4.89 -6.02
C ALA A 67 -4.87 -3.53 -6.24
N PHE A 68 -4.15 -3.04 -5.23
CA PHE A 68 -3.39 -1.80 -5.31
C PHE A 68 -2.24 -1.91 -6.33
N ALA A 69 -1.44 -2.98 -6.31
CA ALA A 69 -0.35 -3.20 -7.26
C ALA A 69 -0.84 -3.26 -8.73
N LEU A 70 -1.99 -3.89 -8.97
CA LEU A 70 -2.63 -3.93 -10.29
C LEU A 70 -3.27 -2.59 -10.67
N GLY A 71 -3.52 -1.73 -9.72
CA GLY A 71 -4.26 -0.48 -9.95
C GLY A 71 -5.73 -0.73 -10.23
N LEU A 72 -6.34 -1.64 -9.50
CA LEU A 72 -7.75 -1.97 -9.56
C LEU A 72 -8.48 -1.33 -8.39
N PHE A 73 -9.49 -0.49 -8.67
CA PHE A 73 -10.18 0.31 -7.66
C PHE A 73 -9.20 1.05 -6.74
N THR A 74 -8.18 1.66 -7.32
CA THR A 74 -7.02 2.20 -6.60
C THR A 74 -7.41 3.15 -5.47
N ARG A 75 -8.33 4.09 -5.72
CA ARG A 75 -8.71 5.10 -4.71
C ARG A 75 -9.39 4.50 -3.48
N PRO A 76 -10.47 3.70 -3.60
CA PRO A 76 -11.10 3.09 -2.42
C PRO A 76 -10.19 2.07 -1.73
N VAL A 77 -9.41 1.28 -2.47
CA VAL A 77 -8.43 0.36 -1.90
C VAL A 77 -7.38 1.14 -1.10
N ALA A 78 -6.80 2.19 -1.67
CA ALA A 78 -5.82 3.03 -1.00
C ALA A 78 -6.40 3.69 0.26
N PHE A 79 -7.66 4.13 0.25
CA PHE A 79 -8.32 4.68 1.42
C PHE A 79 -8.40 3.66 2.58
N VAL A 80 -8.83 2.45 2.29
CA VAL A 80 -8.92 1.36 3.29
C VAL A 80 -7.53 1.01 3.84
N LEU A 81 -6.53 0.85 2.96
CA LEU A 81 -5.18 0.51 3.38
C LEU A 81 -4.49 1.64 4.16
N SER A 82 -4.76 2.90 3.81
CA SER A 82 -4.29 4.06 4.58
C SER A 82 -4.85 4.05 6.01
N GLY A 83 -6.17 3.87 6.14
CA GLY A 83 -6.83 3.76 7.44
C GLY A 83 -6.32 2.58 8.27
N MET A 84 -6.12 1.42 7.64
CA MET A 84 -5.52 0.25 8.29
C MET A 84 -4.12 0.57 8.84
N MET A 85 -3.26 1.24 8.09
CA MET A 85 -1.92 1.60 8.54
C MET A 85 -1.93 2.62 9.69
N ALA A 86 -2.88 3.54 9.70
CA ALA A 86 -3.08 4.44 10.84
C ALA A 86 -3.46 3.65 12.11
N VAL A 87 -4.40 2.70 11.99
CA VAL A 87 -4.79 1.82 13.11
C VAL A 87 -3.59 1.00 13.60
N VAL A 88 -2.84 0.37 12.68
CA VAL A 88 -1.63 -0.40 13.02
C VAL A 88 -0.62 0.47 13.79
N TYR A 89 -0.38 1.69 13.34
CA TYR A 89 0.55 2.59 14.00
C TYR A 89 0.10 2.90 15.44
N PHE A 90 -1.12 3.37 15.64
CA PHE A 90 -1.60 3.78 16.96
C PHE A 90 -1.82 2.61 17.92
N GLN A 91 -2.16 1.43 17.44
CA GLN A 91 -2.38 0.26 18.29
C GLN A 91 -1.12 -0.50 18.65
N PHE A 92 -0.18 -0.67 17.71
CA PHE A 92 0.95 -1.57 17.90
C PHE A 92 2.29 -0.85 18.09
N HIS A 93 2.46 0.32 17.51
CA HIS A 93 3.74 1.04 17.55
C HIS A 93 3.74 2.17 18.58
N PHE A 94 2.77 3.05 18.54
CA PHE A 94 2.70 4.23 19.41
C PHE A 94 2.74 3.90 20.90
N PRO A 95 2.10 2.83 21.43
CA PRO A 95 2.19 2.48 22.84
C PRO A 95 3.60 2.10 23.32
N GLN A 96 4.49 1.69 22.41
CA GLN A 96 5.86 1.32 22.74
C GLN A 96 6.77 2.54 22.96
N SER A 97 6.57 3.60 22.20
CA SER A 97 7.29 4.86 22.31
C SER A 97 6.59 5.95 21.48
N PHE A 98 6.71 7.20 21.92
CA PHE A 98 6.27 8.36 21.13
C PHE A 98 7.05 8.51 19.80
N TRP A 99 8.32 8.12 19.79
CA TRP A 99 9.20 8.33 18.64
C TRP A 99 9.09 7.21 17.61
N PRO A 100 8.66 7.49 16.36
CA PRO A 100 8.50 6.48 15.31
C PRO A 100 9.79 5.72 14.98
N SER A 101 10.93 6.37 15.07
CA SER A 101 12.25 5.74 14.87
C SER A 101 12.62 4.72 15.94
N VAL A 102 12.04 4.84 17.15
CA VAL A 102 12.27 3.94 18.28
C VAL A 102 11.23 2.83 18.32
N ASN A 103 9.97 3.15 18.00
CA ASN A 103 8.86 2.20 18.09
C ASN A 103 8.67 1.33 16.83
N MET A 104 9.59 1.38 15.87
CA MET A 104 9.53 0.65 14.59
C MET A 104 8.31 1.01 13.72
N GLY A 105 7.64 2.12 13.99
CA GLY A 105 6.41 2.54 13.31
C GLY A 105 6.62 3.35 12.02
N VAL A 106 7.85 3.67 11.65
CA VAL A 106 8.15 4.43 10.42
C VAL A 106 7.51 3.80 9.18
N PRO A 107 7.59 2.48 8.94
CA PRO A 107 6.94 1.87 7.77
C PRO A 107 5.42 2.07 7.77
N ALA A 108 4.75 1.93 8.93
CA ALA A 108 3.31 2.10 9.02
C ALA A 108 2.89 3.54 8.66
N ILE A 109 3.64 4.55 9.13
CA ILE A 109 3.42 5.96 8.78
C ILE A 109 3.63 6.17 7.28
N LEU A 110 4.74 5.69 6.72
CA LEU A 110 5.04 5.86 5.30
C LEU A 110 3.97 5.21 4.42
N PHE A 111 3.58 3.98 4.68
CA PHE A 111 2.51 3.31 3.95
C PHE A 111 1.17 4.07 4.08
N CYS A 112 0.83 4.54 5.28
CA CYS A 112 -0.37 5.33 5.50
C CYS A 112 -0.44 6.54 4.57
N PHE A 113 0.61 7.35 4.52
CA PHE A 113 0.65 8.57 3.69
C PHE A 113 0.85 8.29 2.20
N ILE A 114 1.57 7.24 1.82
CA ILE A 114 1.66 6.81 0.41
C ILE A 114 0.26 6.43 -0.08
N TYR A 115 -0.47 5.58 0.64
CA TYR A 115 -1.84 5.21 0.28
C TYR A 115 -2.77 6.43 0.26
N LEU A 116 -2.68 7.31 1.26
CA LEU A 116 -3.47 8.54 1.28
C LEU A 116 -3.22 9.40 0.03
N TYR A 117 -1.98 9.52 -0.41
CA TYR A 117 -1.63 10.22 -1.64
C TYR A 117 -2.34 9.60 -2.86
N PHE A 118 -2.40 8.27 -2.95
CA PHE A 118 -3.07 7.58 -4.05
C PHE A 118 -4.60 7.73 -4.05
N VAL A 119 -5.23 8.04 -2.92
CA VAL A 119 -6.65 8.41 -2.88
C VAL A 119 -6.93 9.63 -3.75
N PHE A 120 -6.03 10.59 -3.76
CA PHE A 120 -6.16 11.83 -4.52
C PHE A 120 -5.55 11.74 -5.93
N SER A 121 -4.36 11.17 -6.07
CA SER A 121 -3.62 11.10 -7.34
C SER A 121 -4.18 10.06 -8.31
N GLY A 122 -4.82 9.00 -7.80
CA GLY A 122 -5.26 7.86 -8.62
C GLY A 122 -4.13 6.91 -9.00
N ALA A 123 -4.41 6.01 -9.96
CA ALA A 123 -3.62 4.81 -10.22
C ALA A 123 -2.34 5.00 -11.05
N GLY A 124 -2.24 6.11 -11.78
CA GLY A 124 -1.23 6.27 -12.83
C GLY A 124 -1.60 5.54 -14.13
N VAL A 125 -0.79 5.74 -15.19
CA VAL A 125 -1.11 5.28 -16.55
C VAL A 125 -1.03 3.76 -16.76
N TRP A 126 -0.21 3.06 -15.96
CA TRP A 126 -0.07 1.59 -16.05
C TRP A 126 -0.93 0.91 -14.99
N SER A 127 -2.25 0.96 -15.18
CA SER A 127 -3.22 0.43 -14.21
C SER A 127 -4.44 -0.14 -14.89
N VAL A 128 -5.12 -1.07 -14.23
CA VAL A 128 -6.42 -1.59 -14.67
C VAL A 128 -7.47 -0.47 -14.73
N ASP A 129 -7.46 0.45 -13.75
CA ASP A 129 -8.35 1.62 -13.74
C ASP A 129 -8.18 2.48 -14.99
N ALA A 130 -6.93 2.70 -15.46
CA ALA A 130 -6.66 3.45 -16.67
C ALA A 130 -7.11 2.70 -17.93
N MET A 131 -6.99 1.37 -17.97
CA MET A 131 -7.47 0.55 -19.07
C MET A 131 -8.99 0.61 -19.18
N ILE A 132 -9.71 0.49 -18.06
CA ILE A 132 -11.17 0.59 -18.01
C ILE A 132 -11.64 1.98 -18.48
N ALA A 133 -10.96 3.04 -18.02
CA ALA A 133 -11.30 4.41 -18.40
C ALA A 133 -11.16 4.65 -19.91
N ARG A 134 -10.08 4.14 -20.53
CA ARG A 134 -9.86 4.22 -21.98
C ARG A 134 -10.93 3.46 -22.76
N SER A 135 -11.21 2.21 -22.38
CA SER A 135 -12.23 1.39 -23.03
C SER A 135 -13.64 2.01 -22.98
N LYS A 136 -13.95 2.78 -21.96
CA LYS A 136 -15.23 3.52 -21.89
C LYS A 136 -15.22 4.74 -22.82
N ALA A 137 -14.11 5.45 -22.94
CA ALA A 137 -13.99 6.60 -23.83
C ALA A 137 -14.11 6.22 -25.31
N ASP A 138 -13.60 5.04 -25.71
CA ASP A 138 -13.65 4.54 -27.08
C ASP A 138 -15.06 4.07 -27.52
N ARG A 139 -16.02 3.99 -26.61
CA ARG A 139 -17.40 3.56 -26.87
C ARG A 139 -18.41 4.71 -26.99
N ILE A 140 -17.97 5.94 -26.79
CA ILE A 140 -18.77 7.19 -26.88
C ILE A 140 -18.42 7.91 -28.18
#